data_2ba3e486179482e2a86e22d327049b8a
#
_entry.id   2ba3e486179482e2a86e22d327049b8a
#
_cell.length_a   1.000
_cell.length_b   1.000
_cell.length_c   1.000
_cell.angle_alpha   90.00
_cell.angle_beta   90.00
_cell.angle_gamma   90.00
#
_symmetry.space_group_name_H-M   'P 1'
#
loop_
_entity.id
_entity.type
_entity.pdbx_description
1 polymer ?
#
loop_
_entity_poly.entity_id
_entity_poly.type
_entity_poly.pdbx_seq_one_letter_code
_entity_poly.pdbx_strand_id
1 'polypeptide(L)'
;AASDVYKRQVDNCYGEFVEEREPLDVGADMIVGSLIKNPGGGLAPIGGYIVGKKECVENAAYRLTSPGLGKEVGASLNVISSFYQGLFQAPVVTAGALKGAIFAANIYERLGFAVVPNGTESRHDIIQAVTLNSPEGLIAFCKGIQAAAPVDSYVTPEPWAMPGYDSDVIMAAGAFVQGSSIELSADGPLREPYAVYFQGGLTWY
;
A
#
# COMPACT_ATOMS: atom_id res chain seq x y z
N ALA A 1 26.23 2.81 -22.67
CA ALA A 1 26.92 1.52 -22.43
C ALA A 1 27.02 1.16 -20.93
N ALA A 2 26.86 2.10 -20.00
CA ALA A 2 26.91 1.80 -18.56
C ALA A 2 25.55 1.36 -17.96
N SER A 3 24.46 1.42 -18.73
CA SER A 3 23.13 1.08 -18.26
C SER A 3 22.83 -0.43 -18.16
N ASP A 4 23.67 -1.28 -18.72
CA ASP A 4 23.44 -2.73 -18.71
C ASP A 4 23.98 -3.46 -17.48
N VAL A 5 24.63 -2.74 -16.56
CA VAL A 5 25.25 -3.34 -15.36
C VAL A 5 24.27 -3.43 -14.20
N TYR A 6 23.22 -2.60 -14.16
CA TYR A 6 22.29 -2.53 -13.05
C TYR A 6 20.88 -2.90 -13.49
N LYS A 7 20.21 -3.73 -12.68
CA LYS A 7 18.78 -4.01 -12.82
C LYS A 7 17.99 -2.93 -12.07
N ARG A 8 16.93 -2.42 -12.72
CA ARG A 8 15.99 -1.48 -12.11
C ARG A 8 14.83 -2.26 -11.54
N GLN A 9 14.74 -2.27 -10.23
CA GLN A 9 13.63 -2.89 -9.51
C GLN A 9 12.76 -1.79 -8.92
N VAL A 10 11.44 -1.97 -8.99
CA VAL A 10 10.46 -1.05 -8.42
C VAL A 10 9.54 -1.81 -7.50
N ASP A 11 9.40 -1.34 -6.26
CA ASP A 11 8.27 -1.71 -5.41
C ASP A 11 7.07 -0.87 -5.87
N ASN A 12 6.07 -1.54 -6.44
CA ASN A 12 4.92 -0.90 -7.06
C ASN A 12 3.69 -0.86 -6.13
N CYS A 13 3.87 -1.20 -4.85
CA CYS A 13 2.77 -1.12 -3.89
C CYS A 13 2.11 0.26 -3.93
N TYR A 14 0.78 0.26 -4.02
CA TYR A 14 -0.11 1.42 -4.13
C TYR A 14 -0.15 2.14 -5.48
N GLY A 15 0.76 1.83 -6.43
CA GLY A 15 0.77 2.43 -7.77
C GLY A 15 -0.09 1.67 -8.78
N GLU A 16 -0.39 0.40 -8.52
CA GLU A 16 -1.09 -0.46 -9.46
C GLU A 16 -2.48 0.07 -9.78
N PHE A 17 -2.85 0.08 -11.05
CA PHE A 17 -4.14 0.58 -11.59
C PHE A 17 -4.40 2.08 -11.40
N VAL A 18 -3.38 2.87 -11.03
CA VAL A 18 -3.51 4.31 -10.87
C VAL A 18 -3.24 5.05 -12.18
N GLU A 19 -2.23 4.60 -12.93
CA GLU A 19 -1.86 5.15 -14.23
C GLU A 19 -2.04 4.14 -15.36
N GLU A 20 -2.05 4.64 -16.60
CA GLU A 20 -2.16 3.79 -17.80
C GLU A 20 -0.91 2.96 -18.05
N ARG A 21 0.25 3.43 -17.57
CA ARG A 21 1.54 2.75 -17.75
C ARG A 21 2.11 2.34 -16.41
N GLU A 22 2.51 1.09 -16.37
CA GLU A 22 3.19 0.52 -15.23
C GLU A 22 4.73 0.73 -15.34
N PRO A 23 5.49 0.58 -14.26
CA PRO A 23 6.94 0.82 -14.29
C PRO A 23 7.71 -0.01 -15.35
N LEU A 24 7.23 -1.18 -15.73
CA LEU A 24 7.83 -1.98 -16.82
C LEU A 24 7.73 -1.28 -18.17
N ASP A 25 6.65 -0.55 -18.43
CA ASP A 25 6.43 0.17 -19.69
C ASP A 25 7.38 1.36 -19.86
N VAL A 26 7.96 1.81 -18.76
CA VAL A 26 8.89 2.95 -18.71
C VAL A 26 10.33 2.56 -18.38
N GLY A 27 10.64 1.26 -18.44
CA GLY A 27 12.02 0.77 -18.43
C GLY A 27 12.51 0.14 -17.13
N ALA A 28 11.61 -0.21 -16.20
CA ALA A 28 11.97 -1.11 -15.12
C ALA A 28 12.29 -2.50 -15.64
N ASP A 29 13.17 -3.23 -14.97
CA ASP A 29 13.50 -4.61 -15.31
C ASP A 29 12.61 -5.61 -14.57
N MET A 30 12.15 -5.22 -13.39
CA MET A 30 11.30 -6.01 -12.52
C MET A 30 10.49 -5.11 -11.60
N ILE A 31 9.25 -5.46 -11.38
CA ILE A 31 8.42 -4.88 -10.33
C ILE A 31 8.03 -5.96 -9.34
N VAL A 32 7.86 -5.55 -8.10
CA VAL A 32 7.35 -6.36 -7.01
C VAL A 32 6.19 -5.62 -6.36
N GLY A 33 5.26 -6.34 -5.78
CA GLY A 33 4.17 -5.74 -5.06
C GLY A 33 3.43 -6.76 -4.22
N SER A 34 2.45 -6.27 -3.49
CA SER A 34 1.65 -7.08 -2.57
C SER A 34 0.27 -7.37 -3.14
N LEU A 35 -0.15 -8.63 -3.10
CA LEU A 35 -1.50 -9.02 -3.50
C LEU A 35 -2.56 -8.62 -2.46
N ILE A 36 -2.19 -8.33 -1.23
CA ILE A 36 -3.13 -7.82 -0.22
C ILE A 36 -3.36 -6.30 -0.28
N LYS A 37 -2.83 -5.64 -1.30
CA LYS A 37 -3.02 -4.21 -1.59
C LYS A 37 -3.88 -4.03 -2.84
N ASN A 38 -3.58 -3.03 -3.67
CA ASN A 38 -4.39 -2.72 -4.86
C ASN A 38 -4.77 -3.95 -5.69
N PRO A 39 -3.81 -4.85 -6.09
CA PRO A 39 -4.14 -5.97 -6.94
C PRO A 39 -5.12 -6.99 -6.35
N GLY A 40 -5.20 -7.06 -5.05
CA GLY A 40 -6.11 -7.99 -4.37
C GLY A 40 -7.53 -7.48 -4.16
N GLY A 41 -7.79 -6.19 -4.43
CA GLY A 41 -9.14 -5.60 -4.34
C GLY A 41 -9.85 -5.82 -3.01
N GLY A 42 -9.10 -5.98 -1.91
CA GLY A 42 -9.63 -6.30 -0.59
C GLY A 42 -10.03 -7.77 -0.38
N LEU A 43 -9.82 -8.65 -1.37
CA LEU A 43 -10.24 -10.06 -1.31
C LEU A 43 -9.07 -11.05 -1.21
N ALA A 44 -7.88 -10.68 -1.67
CA ALA A 44 -6.71 -11.54 -1.58
C ALA A 44 -6.23 -11.64 -0.13
N PRO A 45 -6.22 -12.84 0.47
CA PRO A 45 -5.92 -12.97 1.90
C PRO A 45 -4.42 -12.93 2.23
N ILE A 46 -3.56 -13.14 1.25
CA ILE A 46 -2.11 -13.22 1.38
C ILE A 46 -1.43 -12.93 0.04
N GLY A 47 -0.12 -12.88 0.03
CA GLY A 47 0.70 -13.03 -1.15
C GLY A 47 1.30 -11.74 -1.68
N GLY A 48 2.21 -11.95 -2.62
CA GLY A 48 2.87 -10.91 -3.39
C GLY A 48 3.02 -11.36 -4.84
N TYR A 49 3.45 -10.46 -5.68
CA TYR A 49 3.75 -10.75 -7.08
C TYR A 49 5.13 -10.22 -7.46
N ILE A 50 5.73 -10.87 -8.43
CA ILE A 50 6.94 -10.42 -9.10
C ILE A 50 6.71 -10.58 -10.60
N VAL A 51 6.84 -9.51 -11.35
CA VAL A 51 6.73 -9.51 -12.82
C VAL A 51 7.88 -8.71 -13.43
N GLY A 52 8.27 -9.07 -14.65
CA GLY A 52 9.38 -8.39 -15.32
C GLY A 52 10.10 -9.28 -16.30
N LYS A 53 11.38 -8.98 -16.55
CA LYS A 53 12.24 -9.77 -17.42
C LYS A 53 12.35 -11.20 -16.91
N LYS A 54 12.27 -12.17 -17.81
CA LYS A 54 12.30 -13.60 -17.48
C LYS A 54 13.42 -13.97 -16.53
N GLU A 55 14.64 -13.53 -16.83
CA GLU A 55 15.83 -13.78 -16.00
C GLU A 55 15.63 -13.28 -14.56
N CYS A 56 15.07 -12.07 -14.38
CA CYS A 56 14.84 -11.50 -13.05
C CYS A 56 13.81 -12.30 -12.26
N VAL A 57 12.71 -12.68 -12.91
CA VAL A 57 11.63 -13.47 -12.28
C VAL A 57 12.11 -14.88 -11.92
N GLU A 58 12.88 -15.54 -12.79
CA GLU A 58 13.44 -16.87 -12.51
C GLU A 58 14.44 -16.82 -11.35
N ASN A 59 15.35 -15.86 -11.33
CA ASN A 59 16.29 -15.68 -10.22
C ASN A 59 15.57 -15.43 -8.89
N ALA A 60 14.52 -14.59 -8.90
CA ALA A 60 13.69 -14.35 -7.72
C ALA A 60 13.00 -15.63 -7.25
N ALA A 61 12.45 -16.44 -8.16
CA ALA A 61 11.79 -17.70 -7.83
C ALA A 61 12.76 -18.68 -7.16
N TYR A 62 13.98 -18.82 -7.66
CA TYR A 62 15.01 -19.68 -7.02
C TYR A 62 15.43 -19.17 -5.64
N ARG A 63 15.39 -17.85 -5.42
CA ARG A 63 15.71 -17.27 -4.12
C ARG A 63 14.59 -17.41 -3.09
N LEU A 64 13.33 -17.32 -3.54
CA LEU A 64 12.13 -17.39 -2.68
C LEU A 64 11.77 -18.83 -2.29
N THR A 65 12.14 -19.80 -3.10
CA THR A 65 11.88 -21.22 -2.86
C THR A 65 13.16 -21.95 -2.44
N SER A 66 13.34 -23.19 -2.85
CA SER A 66 14.57 -23.93 -2.62
C SER A 66 15.41 -24.01 -3.89
N PRO A 67 16.75 -24.10 -3.79
CA PRO A 67 17.61 -24.27 -4.94
C PRO A 67 17.16 -25.43 -5.83
N GLY A 68 17.04 -25.16 -7.13
CA GLY A 68 16.62 -26.14 -8.13
C GLY A 68 15.12 -26.31 -8.29
N LEU A 69 14.28 -25.75 -7.43
CA LEU A 69 12.82 -25.87 -7.52
C LEU A 69 12.20 -24.67 -8.27
N GLY A 70 12.63 -23.46 -7.98
CA GLY A 70 12.09 -22.26 -8.61
C GLY A 70 10.56 -22.17 -8.44
N LYS A 71 9.87 -21.92 -9.54
CA LYS A 71 8.40 -21.77 -9.59
C LYS A 71 7.63 -23.08 -9.79
N GLU A 72 8.30 -24.21 -9.83
CA GLU A 72 7.64 -25.51 -10.06
C GLU A 72 6.87 -26.04 -8.82
N VAL A 73 7.14 -25.44 -7.67
CA VAL A 73 6.44 -25.74 -6.44
C VAL A 73 5.85 -24.47 -5.84
N GLY A 74 4.79 -24.62 -5.15
CA GLY A 74 4.09 -23.55 -4.44
C GLY A 74 2.67 -23.98 -4.12
N ALA A 75 2.33 -23.98 -2.85
CA ALA A 75 0.97 -24.23 -2.44
C ALA A 75 0.20 -22.92 -2.43
N SER A 76 -0.85 -22.83 -3.24
CA SER A 76 -1.79 -21.69 -3.20
C SER A 76 -2.77 -21.76 -2.03
N LEU A 77 -2.72 -22.79 -1.22
CA LEU A 77 -3.60 -23.01 -0.05
C LEU A 77 -5.09 -22.81 -0.34
N ASN A 78 -5.50 -23.12 -1.58
CA ASN A 78 -6.87 -22.98 -2.06
C ASN A 78 -7.42 -21.53 -2.10
N VAL A 79 -6.55 -20.53 -2.22
CA VAL A 79 -6.94 -19.10 -2.23
C VAL A 79 -6.97 -18.46 -3.63
N ILE A 80 -6.72 -19.25 -4.69
CA ILE A 80 -6.63 -18.75 -6.06
C ILE A 80 -7.90 -18.04 -6.52
N SER A 81 -9.08 -18.53 -6.15
CA SER A 81 -10.35 -17.89 -6.52
C SER A 81 -10.45 -16.47 -5.95
N SER A 82 -10.02 -16.27 -4.71
CA SER A 82 -9.99 -14.94 -4.09
C SER A 82 -9.02 -14.01 -4.79
N PHE A 83 -7.87 -14.52 -5.25
CA PHE A 83 -6.91 -13.72 -6.03
C PHE A 83 -7.49 -13.25 -7.35
N TYR A 84 -8.12 -14.13 -8.13
CA TYR A 84 -8.73 -13.75 -9.40
C TYR A 84 -9.93 -12.83 -9.22
N GLN A 85 -10.76 -13.08 -8.22
CA GLN A 85 -11.89 -12.21 -7.93
C GLN A 85 -11.40 -10.83 -7.46
N GLY A 86 -10.37 -10.80 -6.59
CA GLY A 86 -9.75 -9.57 -6.14
C GLY A 86 -9.15 -8.77 -7.29
N LEU A 87 -8.40 -9.42 -8.17
CA LEU A 87 -7.82 -8.79 -9.36
C LEU A 87 -8.91 -8.22 -10.29
N PHE A 88 -10.01 -8.93 -10.46
CA PHE A 88 -11.16 -8.44 -11.24
C PHE A 88 -11.77 -7.17 -10.62
N GLN A 89 -11.85 -7.09 -9.30
CA GLN A 89 -12.38 -5.94 -8.57
C GLN A 89 -11.35 -4.80 -8.41
N ALA A 90 -10.07 -5.09 -8.51
CA ALA A 90 -8.98 -4.17 -8.18
C ALA A 90 -9.08 -2.78 -8.82
N PRO A 91 -9.41 -2.63 -10.12
CA PRO A 91 -9.52 -1.30 -10.72
C PRO A 91 -10.62 -0.44 -10.08
N VAL A 92 -11.76 -1.04 -9.74
CA VAL A 92 -12.89 -0.34 -9.10
C VAL A 92 -12.56 0.05 -7.67
N VAL A 93 -11.95 -0.86 -6.92
CA VAL A 93 -11.54 -0.63 -5.53
C VAL A 93 -10.45 0.44 -5.47
N THR A 94 -9.45 0.37 -6.34
CA THR A 94 -8.38 1.39 -6.44
C THR A 94 -8.95 2.76 -6.81
N ALA A 95 -9.89 2.83 -7.75
CA ALA A 95 -10.58 4.08 -8.08
C ALA A 95 -11.37 4.64 -6.87
N GLY A 96 -11.95 3.77 -6.04
CA GLY A 96 -12.59 4.14 -4.79
C GLY A 96 -11.60 4.75 -3.79
N ALA A 97 -10.45 4.11 -3.61
CA ALA A 97 -9.36 4.59 -2.75
C ALA A 97 -8.82 5.96 -3.22
N LEU A 98 -8.64 6.15 -4.54
CA LEU A 98 -8.24 7.45 -5.11
C LEU A 98 -9.25 8.55 -4.81
N LYS A 99 -10.55 8.28 -4.95
CA LYS A 99 -11.60 9.25 -4.60
C LYS A 99 -11.57 9.59 -3.11
N GLY A 100 -11.38 8.60 -2.25
CA GLY A 100 -11.21 8.80 -0.81
C GLY A 100 -10.00 9.67 -0.48
N ALA A 101 -8.86 9.42 -1.13
CA ALA A 101 -7.65 10.24 -0.96
C ALA A 101 -7.86 11.69 -1.41
N ILE A 102 -8.48 11.92 -2.57
CA ILE A 102 -8.81 13.26 -3.07
C ILE A 102 -9.78 13.98 -2.11
N PHE A 103 -10.78 13.27 -1.61
CA PHE A 103 -11.73 13.82 -0.64
C PHE A 103 -11.03 14.21 0.66
N ALA A 104 -10.18 13.34 1.21
CA ALA A 104 -9.39 13.62 2.39
C ALA A 104 -8.47 14.83 2.19
N ALA A 105 -7.75 14.91 1.06
CA ALA A 105 -6.91 16.07 0.73
C ALA A 105 -7.71 17.38 0.81
N ASN A 106 -8.86 17.45 0.14
CA ASN A 106 -9.70 18.64 0.13
C ASN A 106 -10.23 19.02 1.51
N ILE A 107 -10.60 18.05 2.35
CA ILE A 107 -11.09 18.33 3.71
C ILE A 107 -9.97 18.85 4.59
N TYR A 108 -8.83 18.15 4.65
CA TYR A 108 -7.73 18.55 5.53
C TYR A 108 -7.10 19.87 5.12
N GLU A 109 -7.00 20.13 3.81
CA GLU A 109 -6.56 21.45 3.32
C GLU A 109 -7.49 22.58 3.79
N ARG A 110 -8.82 22.39 3.70
CA ARG A 110 -9.80 23.36 4.21
C ARG A 110 -9.75 23.54 5.72
N LEU A 111 -9.33 22.52 6.45
CA LEU A 111 -9.10 22.60 7.90
C LEU A 111 -7.76 23.25 8.26
N GLY A 112 -6.95 23.63 7.26
CA GLY A 112 -5.69 24.33 7.46
C GLY A 112 -4.46 23.42 7.63
N PHE A 113 -4.57 22.13 7.34
CA PHE A 113 -3.44 21.21 7.34
C PHE A 113 -2.71 21.22 5.98
N ALA A 114 -1.41 21.05 6.01
CA ALA A 114 -0.64 20.79 4.79
C ALA A 114 -0.87 19.35 4.33
N VAL A 115 -1.16 19.16 3.05
CA VAL A 115 -1.46 17.86 2.44
C VAL A 115 -0.61 17.65 1.19
N VAL A 116 -0.24 16.41 0.92
CA VAL A 116 0.54 16.01 -0.26
C VAL A 116 0.04 14.63 -0.75
N PRO A 117 -0.39 14.53 -2.02
CA PRO A 117 -0.71 15.58 -2.99
C PRO A 117 -1.90 16.43 -2.52
N ASN A 118 -2.07 17.63 -3.05
CA ASN A 118 -3.29 18.39 -2.84
C ASN A 118 -4.47 17.82 -3.67
N GLY A 119 -5.68 18.35 -3.43
CA GLY A 119 -6.89 17.81 -4.05
C GLY A 119 -6.96 17.92 -5.58
N THR A 120 -6.07 18.67 -6.23
CA THR A 120 -6.04 18.94 -7.69
C THR A 120 -4.78 18.40 -8.38
N GLU A 121 -3.78 17.95 -7.64
CA GLU A 121 -2.56 17.38 -8.19
C GLU A 121 -2.78 15.98 -8.76
N SER A 122 -1.99 15.64 -9.78
CA SER A 122 -1.94 14.28 -10.31
C SER A 122 -1.44 13.31 -9.24
N ARG A 123 -2.01 12.12 -9.23
CA ARG A 123 -1.66 11.05 -8.28
C ARG A 123 -1.04 9.89 -9.00
N HIS A 124 -0.04 9.29 -8.36
CA HIS A 124 0.69 8.12 -8.85
C HIS A 124 0.51 6.91 -7.94
N ASP A 125 -0.20 7.10 -6.83
CA ASP A 125 -0.58 6.09 -5.84
C ASP A 125 -1.89 6.49 -5.15
N ILE A 126 -2.32 5.67 -4.19
CA ILE A 126 -3.55 5.91 -3.40
C ILE A 126 -3.29 6.58 -2.06
N ILE A 127 -2.05 7.01 -1.78
CA ILE A 127 -1.66 7.53 -0.48
C ILE A 127 -2.02 9.02 -0.38
N GLN A 128 -2.48 9.42 0.80
CA GLN A 128 -2.65 10.82 1.17
C GLN A 128 -1.80 11.13 2.40
N ALA A 129 -0.81 11.99 2.25
CA ALA A 129 -0.08 12.52 3.38
C ALA A 129 -0.78 13.76 3.94
N VAL A 130 -0.89 13.83 5.27
CA VAL A 130 -1.41 14.98 6.01
C VAL A 130 -0.42 15.33 7.12
N THR A 131 0.08 16.56 7.13
CA THR A 131 1.00 17.04 8.16
C THR A 131 0.23 17.55 9.36
N LEU A 132 0.42 16.91 10.50
CA LEU A 132 -0.34 17.19 11.73
C LEU A 132 0.42 18.07 12.72
N ASN A 133 1.71 18.32 12.46
CA ASN A 133 2.60 19.24 13.20
C ASN A 133 2.82 18.93 14.68
N SER A 134 2.28 17.82 15.19
CA SER A 134 2.52 17.39 16.57
C SER A 134 2.38 15.88 16.72
N PRO A 135 3.08 15.26 17.69
CA PRO A 135 2.92 13.84 17.99
C PRO A 135 1.50 13.50 18.47
N GLU A 136 0.91 14.39 19.28
CA GLU A 136 -0.46 14.22 19.78
C GLU A 136 -1.48 14.21 18.64
N GLY A 137 -1.32 15.08 17.63
CA GLY A 137 -2.15 15.12 16.44
C GLY A 137 -2.04 13.81 15.63
N LEU A 138 -0.84 13.31 15.41
CA LEU A 138 -0.60 12.06 14.71
C LEU A 138 -1.23 10.87 15.45
N ILE A 139 -1.04 10.79 16.75
CA ILE A 139 -1.63 9.74 17.60
C ILE A 139 -3.16 9.83 17.56
N ALA A 140 -3.74 11.03 17.71
CA ALA A 140 -5.19 11.24 17.68
C ALA A 140 -5.79 10.84 16.34
N PHE A 141 -5.12 11.17 15.23
CA PHE A 141 -5.55 10.78 13.89
C PHE A 141 -5.63 9.25 13.76
N CYS A 142 -4.56 8.54 14.08
CA CYS A 142 -4.53 7.08 14.00
C CYS A 142 -5.55 6.42 14.93
N LYS A 143 -5.73 6.94 16.15
CA LYS A 143 -6.78 6.46 17.06
C LYS A 143 -8.18 6.68 16.50
N GLY A 144 -8.44 7.83 15.85
CA GLY A 144 -9.71 8.12 15.19
C GLY A 144 -10.01 7.16 14.03
N ILE A 145 -9.01 6.89 13.17
CA ILE A 145 -9.14 5.92 12.09
C ILE A 145 -9.42 4.52 12.64
N GLN A 146 -8.68 4.08 13.66
CA GLN A 146 -8.89 2.75 14.27
C GLN A 146 -10.29 2.62 14.88
N ALA A 147 -10.75 3.62 15.61
CA ALA A 147 -12.06 3.61 16.24
C ALA A 147 -13.22 3.60 15.22
N ALA A 148 -13.00 4.11 14.01
CA ALA A 148 -13.98 4.10 12.92
C ALA A 148 -13.85 2.89 11.98
N ALA A 149 -12.86 2.04 12.18
CA ALA A 149 -12.62 0.88 11.31
C ALA A 149 -13.71 -0.20 11.49
N PRO A 150 -14.00 -0.99 10.44
CA PRO A 150 -15.02 -2.04 10.50
C PRO A 150 -14.58 -3.23 11.38
N VAL A 151 -13.29 -3.41 11.57
CA VAL A 151 -12.69 -4.50 12.34
C VAL A 151 -11.79 -3.91 13.42
N ASP A 152 -11.76 -4.53 14.60
CA ASP A 152 -10.89 -4.15 15.72
C ASP A 152 -11.03 -2.68 16.19
N SER A 153 -12.20 -2.07 16.01
CA SER A 153 -12.48 -0.68 16.41
C SER A 153 -12.30 -0.40 17.91
N TYR A 154 -12.32 -1.42 18.74
CA TYR A 154 -12.09 -1.35 20.18
C TYR A 154 -10.60 -1.28 20.57
N VAL A 155 -9.71 -1.56 19.62
CA VAL A 155 -8.25 -1.51 19.85
C VAL A 155 -7.80 -0.05 19.82
N THR A 156 -6.89 0.30 20.72
CA THR A 156 -6.27 1.63 20.75
C THR A 156 -4.83 1.48 20.23
N PRO A 157 -4.50 2.02 19.06
CA PRO A 157 -3.14 2.00 18.56
C PRO A 157 -2.24 2.89 19.42
N GLU A 158 -1.02 2.42 19.66
CA GLU A 158 0.02 3.15 20.38
C GLU A 158 1.32 3.15 19.58
N PRO A 159 2.15 4.20 19.70
CA PRO A 159 3.47 4.21 19.07
C PRO A 159 4.35 3.10 19.62
N TRP A 160 5.14 2.50 18.75
CA TRP A 160 6.09 1.45 19.13
C TRP A 160 7.31 1.44 18.19
N ALA A 161 8.42 0.90 18.71
CA ALA A 161 9.66 0.76 17.95
C ALA A 161 9.49 -0.34 16.90
N MET A 162 9.52 0.05 15.62
CA MET A 162 9.39 -0.86 14.49
C MET A 162 10.78 -1.13 13.89
N PRO A 163 11.16 -2.40 13.64
CA PRO A 163 12.43 -2.73 13.00
C PRO A 163 12.60 -2.03 11.65
N GLY A 164 13.75 -1.38 11.46
CA GLY A 164 14.07 -0.63 10.24
C GLY A 164 13.67 0.83 10.25
N TYR A 165 13.09 1.33 11.34
CA TYR A 165 12.78 2.75 11.54
C TYR A 165 13.61 3.33 12.67
N ASP A 166 14.04 4.59 12.51
CA ASP A 166 14.82 5.34 13.50
C ASP A 166 13.95 6.05 14.55
N SER A 167 12.64 6.02 14.39
CA SER A 167 11.65 6.60 15.30
C SER A 167 10.49 5.62 15.51
N ASP A 168 9.81 5.76 16.64
CA ASP A 168 8.57 5.03 16.85
C ASP A 168 7.57 5.31 15.72
N VAL A 169 6.76 4.32 15.39
CA VAL A 169 5.70 4.41 14.39
C VAL A 169 4.37 4.09 15.05
N ILE A 170 3.35 4.85 14.73
CA ILE A 170 1.96 4.50 15.07
C ILE A 170 1.24 4.03 13.82
N MET A 171 0.41 3.01 13.96
CA MET A 171 -0.28 2.38 12.84
C MET A 171 -1.72 2.07 13.23
N ALA A 172 -2.66 2.51 12.42
CA ALA A 172 -4.07 2.17 12.51
C ALA A 172 -4.46 1.32 11.31
N ALA A 173 -5.06 0.17 11.56
CA ALA A 173 -5.56 -0.73 10.53
C ALA A 173 -6.70 -1.57 11.12
N GLY A 174 -7.89 -1.43 10.55
CA GLY A 174 -9.07 -2.22 10.92
C GLY A 174 -9.61 -2.92 9.68
N ALA A 175 -8.78 -3.79 9.11
CA ALA A 175 -9.03 -4.47 7.86
C ALA A 175 -9.44 -5.94 8.08
N PHE A 176 -10.26 -6.50 7.20
CA PHE A 176 -10.63 -7.91 7.20
C PHE A 176 -9.44 -8.81 6.90
N VAL A 177 -8.50 -8.33 6.09
CA VAL A 177 -7.23 -8.98 5.81
C VAL A 177 -6.11 -8.18 6.47
N GLN A 178 -5.36 -8.80 7.37
CA GLN A 178 -4.27 -8.14 8.09
C GLN A 178 -3.22 -7.58 7.12
N GLY A 179 -2.90 -6.29 7.27
CA GLY A 179 -1.98 -5.57 6.40
C GLY A 179 -2.57 -5.12 5.07
N SER A 180 -3.88 -5.31 4.83
CA SER A 180 -4.57 -4.87 3.61
C SER A 180 -4.85 -3.37 3.65
N SER A 181 -3.86 -2.58 3.25
CA SER A 181 -3.99 -1.12 3.22
C SER A 181 -5.00 -0.62 2.18
N ILE A 182 -5.36 -1.44 1.19
CA ILE A 182 -6.42 -1.08 0.23
C ILE A 182 -7.80 -1.02 0.90
N GLU A 183 -7.99 -1.71 2.02
CA GLU A 183 -9.23 -1.61 2.79
C GLU A 183 -9.32 -0.27 3.53
N LEU A 184 -8.39 0.03 4.37
CA LEU A 184 -8.15 1.32 5.01
C LEU A 184 -6.96 1.18 5.97
N SER A 185 -6.01 2.11 5.93
CA SER A 185 -5.00 2.24 6.96
C SER A 185 -4.48 3.67 7.08
N ALA A 186 -3.92 3.98 8.23
CA ALA A 186 -3.20 5.21 8.47
C ALA A 186 -2.00 4.92 9.37
N ASP A 187 -0.84 5.38 8.96
CA ASP A 187 0.40 5.21 9.72
C ASP A 187 1.28 6.46 9.64
N GLY A 188 2.18 6.61 10.59
CA GLY A 188 3.16 7.69 10.54
C GLY A 188 4.25 7.52 11.59
N PRO A 189 5.48 7.97 11.25
CA PRO A 189 6.58 7.99 12.19
C PRO A 189 6.43 9.17 13.18
N LEU A 190 6.72 8.94 14.46
CA LEU A 190 6.71 9.97 15.50
C LEU A 190 7.95 10.87 15.40
N ARG A 191 8.09 11.55 14.31
CA ARG A 191 9.14 12.54 14.05
C ARG A 191 8.59 13.71 13.24
N GLU A 192 9.22 14.86 13.33
CA GLU A 192 8.85 16.01 12.52
C GLU A 192 8.90 15.68 11.02
N PRO A 193 7.93 16.18 10.24
CA PRO A 193 6.85 17.11 10.61
C PRO A 193 5.56 16.44 11.14
N TYR A 194 5.63 15.20 11.64
CA TYR A 194 4.48 14.40 12.13
C TYR A 194 3.42 14.22 11.07
N ALA A 195 3.85 13.71 9.93
CA ALA A 195 2.96 13.40 8.82
C ALA A 195 2.36 12.01 9.00
N VAL A 196 1.04 11.92 8.80
CA VAL A 196 0.35 10.65 8.65
C VAL A 196 0.20 10.32 7.17
N TYR A 197 0.37 9.04 6.84
CA TYR A 197 0.11 8.46 5.53
C TYR A 197 -1.17 7.65 5.61
N PHE A 198 -2.19 8.14 4.92
CA PHE A 198 -3.52 7.57 4.91
C PHE A 198 -3.80 6.97 3.54
N GLN A 199 -4.29 5.74 3.49
CA GLN A 199 -4.55 5.05 2.23
C GLN A 199 -5.70 4.06 2.34
N GLY A 200 -6.29 3.76 1.20
CA GLY A 200 -7.33 2.76 1.05
C GLY A 200 -8.75 3.30 1.19
N GLY A 201 -9.64 2.36 1.25
CA GLY A 201 -11.07 2.57 1.31
C GLY A 201 -11.78 1.69 0.27
N LEU A 202 -12.45 0.64 0.69
CA LEU A 202 -13.22 -0.24 -0.21
C LEU A 202 -14.40 0.52 -0.83
N THR A 203 -14.88 1.52 -0.13
CA THR A 203 -15.86 2.49 -0.63
C THR A 203 -15.36 3.90 -0.34
N TRP A 204 -15.71 4.85 -1.19
CA TRP A 204 -15.25 6.24 -1.03
C TRP A 204 -16.20 7.11 -0.17
N TYR A 205 -17.34 6.58 0.25
CA TYR A 205 -18.35 7.25 1.07
C TYR A 205 -18.66 6.44 2.34
#